data_30b31546b6386c31bbf4bf89faa9a183
#
_entry.id   30b31546b6386c31bbf4bf89faa9a183
#
_cell.length_a   1.000
_cell.length_b   1.000
_cell.length_c   1.000
_cell.angle_alpha   90.00
_cell.angle_beta   90.00
_cell.angle_gamma   90.00
#
_symmetry.space_group_name_H-M   'P 1'
#
loop_
_entity.id
_entity.type
_entity.pdbx_description
1 polymer ?
#
loop_
_entity_poly.entity_id
_entity_poly.type
_entity_poly.pdbx_seq_one_letter_code
_entity_poly.pdbx_strand_id
1 'polypeptide(L)'
;YDETDSTNTRAKIVGETDPVHGALFVANEQTAGKGRRGHSWNSDKGTTISMSYLLKPDIDISCVSRITLVSAVALARAFGKVEGVKPQIKWPNDVLSDGKKLVGILTEMSSEGTDISYVVVGIGINVYNQSFPEDIADKATSILLENGRGCDRSWFIAQVSNEFEKLYDEFVKNKDLGFLVDEYNSYLVNKDKQVYVCLLYTSDAADDRI
;
A
#
# COMPACT_ATOMS: atom_id res chain seq x y z
N TYR A 1 -1.88 -17.62 -3.50
CA TYR A 1 -0.61 -18.27 -3.84
C TYR A 1 0.16 -18.62 -2.58
N ASP A 2 0.76 -19.80 -2.52
CA ASP A 2 1.74 -20.09 -1.46
C ASP A 2 3.05 -19.32 -1.74
N GLU A 3 3.51 -19.36 -2.99
CA GLU A 3 4.66 -18.61 -3.49
C GLU A 3 4.36 -18.01 -4.87
N THR A 4 4.87 -16.82 -5.15
CA THR A 4 4.86 -16.19 -6.48
C THR A 4 6.00 -15.18 -6.60
N ASP A 5 6.28 -14.72 -7.83
CA ASP A 5 7.21 -13.61 -8.04
C ASP A 5 6.70 -12.31 -7.39
N SER A 6 5.49 -11.88 -7.74
CA SER A 6 4.84 -10.70 -7.17
C SER A 6 3.34 -10.74 -7.42
N THR A 7 2.53 -10.40 -6.41
CA THR A 7 1.07 -10.26 -6.56
C THR A 7 0.71 -9.18 -7.58
N ASN A 8 1.48 -8.08 -7.68
CA ASN A 8 1.30 -7.08 -8.74
C ASN A 8 1.52 -7.67 -10.12
N THR A 9 2.56 -8.51 -10.29
CA THR A 9 2.81 -9.16 -11.59
C THR A 9 1.67 -10.10 -11.96
N ARG A 10 1.15 -10.89 -11.01
CA ARG A 10 -0.02 -11.76 -11.25
C ARG A 10 -1.26 -10.97 -11.63
N ALA A 11 -1.54 -9.87 -10.90
CA ALA A 11 -2.66 -8.99 -11.22
C ALA A 11 -2.53 -8.36 -12.61
N LYS A 12 -1.33 -7.92 -13.00
CA LYS A 12 -1.07 -7.38 -14.36
C LYS A 12 -1.32 -8.41 -15.46
N ILE A 13 -0.84 -9.65 -15.31
CA ILE A 13 -1.05 -10.72 -16.29
C ILE A 13 -2.55 -10.95 -16.53
N VAL A 14 -3.36 -10.95 -15.47
CA VAL A 14 -4.83 -11.06 -15.60
C VAL A 14 -5.40 -9.77 -16.20
N GLY A 15 -4.89 -8.60 -15.80
CA GLY A 15 -5.30 -7.30 -16.33
C GLY A 15 -5.12 -7.16 -17.84
N GLU A 16 -4.06 -7.75 -18.41
CA GLU A 16 -3.79 -7.73 -19.85
C GLU A 16 -4.72 -8.64 -20.66
N THR A 17 -5.37 -9.62 -20.04
CA THR A 17 -6.21 -10.61 -20.74
C THR A 17 -7.70 -10.38 -20.49
N ASP A 18 -8.13 -10.47 -19.24
CA ASP A 18 -9.52 -10.32 -18.83
C ASP A 18 -9.60 -9.67 -17.44
N PRO A 19 -9.48 -8.34 -17.35
CA PRO A 19 -9.43 -7.63 -16.09
C PRO A 19 -10.74 -7.69 -15.31
N VAL A 20 -10.79 -8.56 -14.30
CA VAL A 20 -11.95 -8.67 -13.38
C VAL A 20 -11.82 -7.58 -12.32
N HIS A 21 -12.71 -6.59 -12.35
CA HIS A 21 -12.74 -5.52 -11.36
C HIS A 21 -12.94 -6.06 -9.94
N GLY A 22 -12.12 -5.61 -9.01
CA GLY A 22 -12.16 -6.02 -7.60
C GLY A 22 -11.45 -7.35 -7.31
N ALA A 23 -10.82 -8.00 -8.31
CA ALA A 23 -10.07 -9.23 -8.05
C ALA A 23 -8.91 -8.97 -7.09
N LEU A 24 -8.75 -9.84 -6.09
CA LEU A 24 -7.72 -9.79 -5.07
C LEU A 24 -6.72 -10.94 -5.23
N PHE A 25 -5.45 -10.60 -5.35
CA PHE A 25 -4.32 -11.52 -5.43
C PHE A 25 -3.56 -11.48 -4.10
N VAL A 26 -3.37 -12.62 -3.47
CA VAL A 26 -2.67 -12.74 -2.17
C VAL A 26 -1.60 -13.81 -2.25
N ALA A 27 -0.43 -13.54 -1.65
CA ALA A 27 0.66 -14.51 -1.56
C ALA A 27 1.21 -14.63 -0.13
N ASN A 28 1.60 -15.86 0.24
CA ASN A 28 2.33 -16.13 1.48
C ASN A 28 3.80 -15.70 1.38
N GLU A 29 4.36 -15.77 0.16
CA GLU A 29 5.75 -15.43 -0.13
C GLU A 29 5.86 -14.78 -1.51
N GLN A 30 6.68 -13.75 -1.64
CA GLN A 30 7.07 -13.18 -2.92
C GLN A 30 8.58 -13.27 -3.12
N THR A 31 9.01 -13.90 -4.22
CA THR A 31 10.43 -14.04 -4.57
C THR A 31 11.00 -12.81 -5.27
N ALA A 32 10.13 -11.94 -5.80
CA ALA A 32 10.51 -10.69 -6.49
C ALA A 32 9.49 -9.57 -6.18
N GLY A 33 9.21 -9.36 -4.89
CA GLY A 33 8.32 -8.31 -4.43
C GLY A 33 8.80 -6.92 -4.87
N LYS A 34 7.87 -6.07 -5.32
CA LYS A 34 8.15 -4.76 -5.92
C LYS A 34 7.75 -3.63 -5.01
N GLY A 35 8.64 -2.64 -4.86
CA GLY A 35 8.39 -1.33 -4.31
C GLY A 35 8.40 -0.24 -5.38
N ARG A 36 8.17 1.01 -4.99
CA ARG A 36 8.26 2.15 -5.92
C ARG A 36 9.69 2.33 -6.41
N ARG A 37 9.80 2.81 -7.67
CA ARG A 37 11.06 3.28 -8.26
C ARG A 37 12.14 2.18 -8.31
N GLY A 38 11.76 0.94 -8.50
CA GLY A 38 12.69 -0.17 -8.62
C GLY A 38 13.20 -0.75 -7.30
N HIS A 39 12.76 -0.24 -6.15
CA HIS A 39 13.05 -0.87 -4.86
C HIS A 39 12.37 -2.24 -4.77
N SER A 40 12.96 -3.14 -4.01
CA SER A 40 12.36 -4.43 -3.65
C SER A 40 11.46 -4.29 -2.41
N TRP A 41 10.50 -5.21 -2.31
CA TRP A 41 9.74 -5.46 -1.09
C TRP A 41 10.04 -6.87 -0.60
N ASN A 42 10.65 -6.99 0.57
CA ASN A 42 10.94 -8.30 1.17
C ASN A 42 9.68 -8.91 1.75
N SER A 43 9.42 -10.15 1.43
CA SER A 43 8.20 -10.86 1.79
C SER A 43 8.53 -12.31 2.13
N ASP A 44 9.15 -12.51 3.29
CA ASP A 44 9.47 -13.84 3.78
C ASP A 44 8.18 -14.61 4.11
N LYS A 45 8.20 -15.91 3.85
CA LYS A 45 7.04 -16.80 3.99
C LYS A 45 6.38 -16.66 5.36
N GLY A 46 5.11 -16.30 5.34
CA GLY A 46 4.28 -16.24 6.53
C GLY A 46 4.47 -14.99 7.41
N THR A 47 5.44 -14.12 7.12
CA THR A 47 5.73 -12.94 7.97
C THR A 47 5.03 -11.67 7.52
N THR A 48 4.62 -11.60 6.27
CA THR A 48 3.98 -10.42 5.66
C THR A 48 2.59 -10.76 5.12
N ILE A 49 1.80 -9.73 4.86
CA ILE A 49 0.70 -9.77 3.91
C ILE A 49 1.21 -9.12 2.63
N SER A 50 1.20 -9.88 1.54
CA SER A 50 1.44 -9.38 0.19
C SER A 50 0.16 -9.54 -0.61
N MET A 51 -0.48 -8.42 -0.98
CA MET A 51 -1.73 -8.46 -1.70
C MET A 51 -1.81 -7.38 -2.78
N SER A 52 -2.62 -7.63 -3.82
CA SER A 52 -2.86 -6.68 -4.91
C SER A 52 -4.31 -6.71 -5.36
N TYR A 53 -4.94 -5.55 -5.46
CA TYR A 53 -6.24 -5.39 -6.11
C TYR A 53 -6.05 -5.13 -7.59
N LEU A 54 -6.90 -5.74 -8.43
CA LEU A 54 -7.05 -5.41 -9.85
C LEU A 54 -8.35 -4.64 -10.03
N LEU A 55 -8.25 -3.41 -10.52
CA LEU A 55 -9.37 -2.48 -10.60
C LEU A 55 -9.58 -1.99 -12.03
N LYS A 56 -10.83 -1.68 -12.38
CA LYS A 56 -11.21 -0.94 -13.60
C LYS A 56 -12.05 0.27 -13.18
N PRO A 57 -11.41 1.36 -12.73
CA PRO A 57 -12.14 2.53 -12.29
C PRO A 57 -12.66 3.36 -13.46
N ASP A 58 -13.90 3.89 -13.34
CA ASP A 58 -14.44 4.92 -14.24
C ASP A 58 -14.06 6.31 -13.70
N ILE A 59 -12.79 6.68 -13.85
CA ILE A 59 -12.24 7.98 -13.44
C ILE A 59 -11.28 8.52 -14.49
N ASP A 60 -10.97 9.81 -14.43
CA ASP A 60 -9.92 10.41 -15.24
C ASP A 60 -8.53 9.81 -14.88
N ILE A 61 -7.68 9.61 -15.88
CA ILE A 61 -6.34 9.03 -15.71
C ILE A 61 -5.48 9.85 -14.72
N SER A 62 -5.67 11.18 -14.66
CA SER A 62 -4.99 12.05 -13.69
C SER A 62 -5.39 11.78 -12.24
N CYS A 63 -6.51 11.10 -12.02
CA CYS A 63 -7.04 10.76 -10.71
C CYS A 63 -6.53 9.41 -10.16
N VAL A 64 -5.86 8.58 -10.98
CA VAL A 64 -5.43 7.23 -10.58
C VAL A 64 -4.52 7.24 -9.35
N SER A 65 -3.60 8.22 -9.25
CA SER A 65 -2.72 8.34 -8.08
C SER A 65 -3.47 8.54 -6.76
N ARG A 66 -4.69 9.07 -6.79
CA ARG A 66 -5.54 9.27 -5.61
C ARG A 66 -5.98 7.95 -4.97
N ILE A 67 -6.03 6.84 -5.73
CA ILE A 67 -6.33 5.51 -5.20
C ILE A 67 -5.29 5.10 -4.13
N THR A 68 -4.04 5.54 -4.27
CA THR A 68 -3.02 5.32 -3.23
C THR A 68 -3.40 5.99 -1.91
N LEU A 69 -3.97 7.19 -1.95
CA LEU A 69 -4.40 7.93 -0.74
C LEU A 69 -5.63 7.27 -0.11
N VAL A 70 -6.59 6.83 -0.93
CA VAL A 70 -7.74 6.01 -0.50
C VAL A 70 -7.26 4.75 0.23
N SER A 71 -6.29 4.03 -0.37
CA SER A 71 -5.71 2.82 0.23
C SER A 71 -5.03 3.11 1.56
N ALA A 72 -4.32 4.24 1.68
CA ALA A 72 -3.64 4.61 2.92
C ALA A 72 -4.62 4.86 4.07
N VAL A 73 -5.76 5.53 3.82
CA VAL A 73 -6.81 5.74 4.85
C VAL A 73 -7.52 4.43 5.18
N ALA A 74 -7.82 3.58 4.19
CA ALA A 74 -8.40 2.25 4.43
C ALA A 74 -7.52 1.41 5.36
N LEU A 75 -6.20 1.43 5.13
CA LEU A 75 -5.21 0.79 5.99
C LEU A 75 -5.19 1.40 7.39
N ALA A 76 -5.18 2.74 7.51
CA ALA A 76 -5.19 3.41 8.80
C ALA A 76 -6.44 3.04 9.62
N ARG A 77 -7.63 3.00 8.99
CA ARG A 77 -8.87 2.52 9.65
C ARG A 77 -8.78 1.06 10.09
N ALA A 78 -8.23 0.18 9.23
CA ALA A 78 -8.05 -1.23 9.57
C ALA A 78 -7.07 -1.40 10.75
N PHE A 79 -5.96 -0.65 10.77
CA PHE A 79 -5.01 -0.65 11.88
C PHE A 79 -5.60 -0.08 13.18
N GLY A 80 -6.54 0.85 13.11
CA GLY A 80 -7.27 1.33 14.28
C GLY A 80 -8.02 0.22 15.05
N LYS A 81 -8.23 -0.95 14.42
CA LYS A 81 -8.83 -2.16 15.04
C LYS A 81 -7.78 -3.11 15.63
N VAL A 82 -6.49 -2.83 15.46
CA VAL A 82 -5.36 -3.63 15.97
C VAL A 82 -4.78 -2.94 17.20
N GLU A 83 -4.98 -3.53 18.36
CA GLU A 83 -4.44 -3.00 19.62
C GLU A 83 -2.93 -2.83 19.55
N GLY A 84 -2.41 -1.72 20.07
CA GLY A 84 -0.98 -1.41 20.15
C GLY A 84 -0.40 -0.79 18.86
N VAL A 85 -1.14 -0.74 17.76
CA VAL A 85 -0.71 -0.09 16.52
C VAL A 85 -1.28 1.32 16.43
N LYS A 86 -0.43 2.31 16.15
CA LYS A 86 -0.81 3.73 15.98
C LYS A 86 -0.58 4.15 14.53
N PRO A 87 -1.56 3.99 13.65
CA PRO A 87 -1.38 4.27 12.23
C PRO A 87 -1.12 5.75 11.97
N GLN A 88 -0.13 6.01 11.13
CA GLN A 88 0.22 7.32 10.61
C GLN A 88 0.43 7.18 9.11
N ILE A 89 0.14 8.22 8.33
CA ILE A 89 0.38 8.22 6.89
C ILE A 89 1.59 9.10 6.58
N LYS A 90 2.55 8.52 5.87
CA LYS A 90 3.64 9.26 5.24
C LYS A 90 3.37 9.34 3.75
N TRP A 91 3.00 10.55 3.28
CA TRP A 91 2.80 10.79 1.85
C TRP A 91 4.10 10.44 1.08
N PRO A 92 4.03 9.82 -0.11
CA PRO A 92 2.80 9.58 -0.87
C PRO A 92 2.21 8.16 -0.72
N ASN A 93 2.89 7.18 -0.09
CA ASN A 93 2.53 5.77 -0.27
C ASN A 93 2.89 4.84 0.90
N ASP A 94 3.23 5.39 2.06
CA ASP A 94 3.60 4.57 3.21
C ASP A 94 2.62 4.78 4.37
N VAL A 95 2.35 3.70 5.11
CA VAL A 95 1.73 3.76 6.43
C VAL A 95 2.77 3.38 7.46
N LEU A 96 2.85 4.18 8.51
CA LEU A 96 3.81 4.03 9.61
C LEU A 96 3.08 3.64 10.89
N SER A 97 3.84 3.13 11.87
CA SER A 97 3.50 3.10 13.29
C SER A 97 4.68 3.64 14.09
N ASP A 98 4.42 4.58 14.98
CA ASP A 98 5.44 5.29 15.78
C ASP A 98 6.66 5.78 14.93
N GLY A 99 6.37 6.31 13.74
CA GLY A 99 7.39 6.85 12.81
C GLY A 99 8.13 5.83 11.96
N LYS A 100 7.90 4.52 12.15
CA LYS A 100 8.54 3.44 11.40
C LYS A 100 7.58 2.85 10.36
N LYS A 101 8.11 2.48 9.21
CA LYS A 101 7.32 1.94 8.09
C LYS A 101 6.75 0.57 8.42
N LEU A 102 5.43 0.48 8.36
CA LEU A 102 4.62 -0.72 8.57
C LEU A 102 4.08 -1.27 7.25
N VAL A 103 3.73 -0.37 6.32
CA VAL A 103 3.12 -0.70 5.02
C VAL A 103 3.76 0.10 3.89
N GLY A 104 3.91 -0.56 2.73
CA GLY A 104 4.17 0.09 1.45
C GLY A 104 3.03 -0.14 0.47
N ILE A 105 2.64 0.90 -0.26
CA ILE A 105 1.61 0.83 -1.30
C ILE A 105 2.26 1.12 -2.66
N LEU A 106 1.95 0.29 -3.66
CA LEU A 106 2.42 0.45 -5.03
C LEU A 106 1.24 0.43 -6.00
N THR A 107 0.85 1.59 -6.50
CA THR A 107 -0.19 1.70 -7.54
C THR A 107 0.48 1.76 -8.91
N GLU A 108 0.06 0.87 -9.80
CA GLU A 108 0.50 0.78 -11.20
C GLU A 108 -0.74 0.75 -12.10
N MET A 109 -0.64 1.23 -13.32
CA MET A 109 -1.76 1.21 -14.27
C MET A 109 -1.27 0.83 -15.66
N SER A 110 -2.22 0.33 -16.48
CA SER A 110 -2.14 0.23 -17.94
C SER A 110 -3.20 1.11 -18.56
N SER A 111 -2.88 1.77 -19.67
CA SER A 111 -3.80 2.66 -20.36
C SER A 111 -3.52 2.69 -21.86
N GLU A 112 -4.57 2.92 -22.65
CA GLU A 112 -4.48 3.21 -24.09
C GLU A 112 -4.92 4.68 -24.30
N GLY A 113 -3.94 5.56 -24.62
CA GLY A 113 -4.20 6.99 -24.66
C GLY A 113 -4.63 7.52 -23.28
N THR A 114 -5.86 8.04 -23.21
CA THR A 114 -6.47 8.53 -21.95
C THR A 114 -7.31 7.48 -21.22
N ASP A 115 -7.57 6.33 -21.86
CA ASP A 115 -8.46 5.32 -21.32
C ASP A 115 -7.71 4.34 -20.42
N ILE A 116 -8.19 4.16 -19.21
CA ILE A 116 -7.60 3.24 -18.24
C ILE A 116 -8.01 1.81 -18.59
N SER A 117 -7.05 0.97 -18.96
CA SER A 117 -7.29 -0.46 -19.18
C SER A 117 -7.51 -1.17 -17.85
N TYR A 118 -6.61 -0.94 -16.90
CA TYR A 118 -6.73 -1.42 -15.51
C TYR A 118 -5.77 -0.66 -14.58
N VAL A 119 -6.03 -0.79 -13.28
CA VAL A 119 -5.15 -0.32 -12.19
C VAL A 119 -4.85 -1.49 -11.26
N VAL A 120 -3.59 -1.63 -10.86
CA VAL A 120 -3.14 -2.59 -9.83
C VAL A 120 -2.71 -1.82 -8.60
N VAL A 121 -3.27 -2.15 -7.45
CA VAL A 121 -2.89 -1.57 -6.15
C VAL A 121 -2.25 -2.65 -5.30
N GLY A 122 -0.91 -2.68 -5.28
CA GLY A 122 -0.13 -3.57 -4.43
C GLY A 122 0.03 -3.01 -3.02
N ILE A 123 -0.16 -3.86 -2.03
CA ILE A 123 -0.04 -3.54 -0.62
C ILE A 123 0.82 -4.60 0.06
N GLY A 124 1.95 -4.16 0.62
CA GLY A 124 2.81 -4.99 1.46
C GLY A 124 2.73 -4.55 2.92
N ILE A 125 2.42 -5.48 3.83
CA ILE A 125 2.22 -5.20 5.26
C ILE A 125 3.14 -6.10 6.07
N ASN A 126 3.97 -5.52 6.93
CA ASN A 126 4.79 -6.25 7.87
C ASN A 126 3.94 -6.72 9.06
N VAL A 127 3.82 -8.03 9.26
CA VAL A 127 2.95 -8.60 10.31
C VAL A 127 3.77 -9.30 11.39
N TYR A 128 4.55 -10.32 11.03
CA TYR A 128 5.30 -11.17 11.94
C TYR A 128 6.83 -11.03 11.80
N ASN A 129 7.30 -10.02 11.06
CA ASN A 129 8.73 -9.73 10.96
C ASN A 129 9.29 -9.41 12.36
N GLN A 130 10.30 -10.16 12.80
CA GLN A 130 10.96 -9.98 14.10
C GLN A 130 12.17 -9.03 14.01
N SER A 131 12.74 -8.89 12.82
CA SER A 131 13.87 -8.02 12.53
C SER A 131 13.82 -7.59 11.07
N PHE A 132 14.61 -6.58 10.75
CA PHE A 132 14.79 -6.04 9.42
C PHE A 132 16.28 -5.93 9.08
N PRO A 133 16.68 -5.89 7.79
CA PRO A 133 18.04 -5.60 7.37
C PRO A 133 18.59 -4.33 8.05
N GLU A 134 19.90 -4.30 8.31
CA GLU A 134 20.55 -3.26 9.12
C GLU A 134 20.31 -1.83 8.58
N ASP A 135 20.25 -1.66 7.27
CA ASP A 135 20.03 -0.39 6.56
C ASP A 135 18.61 0.20 6.74
N ILE A 136 17.65 -0.65 7.14
CA ILE A 136 16.24 -0.25 7.37
C ILE A 136 15.72 -0.59 8.77
N ALA A 137 16.53 -1.20 9.63
CA ALA A 137 16.11 -1.69 10.96
C ALA A 137 15.57 -0.57 11.87
N ASP A 138 16.08 0.64 11.74
CA ASP A 138 15.63 1.84 12.45
C ASP A 138 14.40 2.51 11.84
N LYS A 139 14.06 2.15 10.58
CA LYS A 139 13.00 2.79 9.75
C LYS A 139 11.78 1.91 9.52
N ALA A 140 11.87 0.61 9.80
CA ALA A 140 10.80 -0.36 9.58
C ALA A 140 10.30 -0.96 10.90
N THR A 141 9.02 -1.39 10.88
CA THR A 141 8.39 -2.11 11.98
C THR A 141 7.38 -3.13 11.47
N SER A 142 6.84 -3.95 12.36
CA SER A 142 5.79 -4.92 12.09
C SER A 142 4.71 -4.87 13.17
N ILE A 143 3.54 -5.44 12.90
CA ILE A 143 2.47 -5.55 13.90
C ILE A 143 2.99 -6.30 15.14
N LEU A 144 3.78 -7.37 14.95
CA LEU A 144 4.38 -8.13 16.05
C LEU A 144 5.28 -7.26 16.94
N LEU A 145 6.13 -6.41 16.34
CA LEU A 145 7.01 -5.52 17.09
C LEU A 145 6.27 -4.42 17.84
N GLU A 146 5.12 -3.96 17.29
CA GLU A 146 4.30 -2.92 17.91
C GLU A 146 3.47 -3.45 19.10
N ASN A 147 2.92 -4.69 19.00
CA ASN A 147 1.98 -5.21 19.99
C ASN A 147 2.38 -6.51 20.68
N GLY A 148 3.53 -7.10 20.33
CA GLY A 148 4.07 -8.33 20.93
C GLY A 148 3.40 -9.64 20.49
N ARG A 149 2.36 -9.59 19.64
CA ARG A 149 1.58 -10.80 19.26
C ARG A 149 1.25 -10.94 17.77
N GLY A 150 1.37 -9.85 16.99
CA GLY A 150 0.92 -9.84 15.59
C GLY A 150 -0.61 -9.77 15.46
N CYS A 151 -1.13 -10.25 14.32
CA CYS A 151 -2.58 -10.38 14.09
C CYS A 151 -2.87 -11.51 13.10
N ASP A 152 -4.11 -12.04 13.10
CA ASP A 152 -4.54 -12.97 12.04
C ASP A 152 -4.51 -12.27 10.68
N ARG A 153 -3.72 -12.80 9.74
CA ARG A 153 -3.50 -12.18 8.42
C ARG A 153 -4.77 -12.20 7.58
N SER A 154 -5.55 -13.28 7.61
CA SER A 154 -6.77 -13.40 6.82
C SER A 154 -7.84 -12.45 7.31
N TRP A 155 -7.99 -12.34 8.64
CA TRP A 155 -8.88 -11.35 9.25
C TRP A 155 -8.47 -9.93 8.87
N PHE A 156 -7.15 -9.61 8.93
CA PHE A 156 -6.67 -8.27 8.62
C PHE A 156 -6.85 -7.90 7.14
N ILE A 157 -6.61 -8.85 6.22
CA ILE A 157 -6.92 -8.68 4.79
C ILE A 157 -8.40 -8.32 4.60
N ALA A 158 -9.31 -9.03 5.28
CA ALA A 158 -10.74 -8.75 5.22
C ALA A 158 -11.08 -7.35 5.76
N GLN A 159 -10.45 -6.91 6.88
CA GLN A 159 -10.65 -5.57 7.41
C GLN A 159 -10.19 -4.49 6.43
N VAL A 160 -9.00 -4.65 5.85
CA VAL A 160 -8.46 -3.71 4.84
C VAL A 160 -9.37 -3.66 3.62
N SER A 161 -9.80 -4.82 3.11
CA SER A 161 -10.67 -4.91 1.93
C SER A 161 -12.02 -4.22 2.15
N ASN A 162 -12.66 -4.45 3.30
CA ASN A 162 -13.93 -3.82 3.65
C ASN A 162 -13.83 -2.29 3.76
N GLU A 163 -12.75 -1.76 4.35
CA GLU A 163 -12.57 -0.31 4.43
C GLU A 163 -12.17 0.28 3.06
N PHE A 164 -11.35 -0.44 2.29
CA PHE A 164 -10.95 -0.01 0.95
C PHE A 164 -12.14 0.07 0.00
N GLU A 165 -12.99 -0.97 -0.07
CA GLU A 165 -14.16 -1.00 -0.93
C GLU A 165 -15.07 0.22 -0.69
N LYS A 166 -15.43 0.50 0.58
CA LYS A 166 -16.28 1.64 0.93
C LYS A 166 -15.71 2.98 0.47
N LEU A 167 -14.41 3.21 0.73
CA LEU A 167 -13.76 4.46 0.36
C LEU A 167 -13.52 4.57 -1.15
N TYR A 168 -13.21 3.46 -1.79
CA TYR A 168 -13.00 3.39 -3.22
C TYR A 168 -14.30 3.68 -3.99
N ASP A 169 -15.41 3.08 -3.59
CA ASP A 169 -16.71 3.31 -4.22
C ASP A 169 -17.15 4.78 -4.08
N GLU A 170 -16.94 5.36 -2.91
CA GLU A 170 -17.21 6.78 -2.67
C GLU A 170 -16.31 7.68 -3.54
N PHE A 171 -15.01 7.35 -3.64
CA PHE A 171 -14.08 8.06 -4.50
C PHE A 171 -14.47 7.99 -5.98
N VAL A 172 -14.79 6.80 -6.50
CA VAL A 172 -15.18 6.62 -7.91
C VAL A 172 -16.48 7.37 -8.21
N LYS A 173 -17.44 7.35 -7.29
CA LYS A 173 -18.72 8.09 -7.41
C LYS A 173 -18.52 9.59 -7.44
N ASN A 174 -17.70 10.14 -6.54
CA ASN A 174 -17.48 11.58 -6.40
C ASN A 174 -16.41 12.12 -7.36
N LYS A 175 -15.53 11.24 -7.84
CA LYS A 175 -14.35 11.57 -8.68
C LYS A 175 -13.37 12.56 -8.02
N ASP A 176 -13.51 12.80 -6.72
CA ASP A 176 -12.64 13.64 -5.89
C ASP A 176 -12.42 13.04 -4.49
N LEU A 177 -11.55 13.65 -3.69
CA LEU A 177 -11.22 13.22 -2.32
C LEU A 177 -11.78 14.17 -1.24
N GLY A 178 -12.67 15.09 -1.57
CA GLY A 178 -13.18 16.07 -0.62
C GLY A 178 -13.70 15.44 0.68
N PHE A 179 -14.40 14.30 0.57
CA PHE A 179 -14.92 13.54 1.71
C PHE A 179 -13.83 12.95 2.62
N LEU A 180 -12.58 12.81 2.13
CA LEU A 180 -11.49 12.10 2.79
C LEU A 180 -10.40 13.02 3.35
N VAL A 181 -10.38 14.30 2.93
CA VAL A 181 -9.27 15.24 3.20
C VAL A 181 -9.01 15.41 4.70
N ASP A 182 -10.03 15.63 5.50
CA ASP A 182 -9.86 15.88 6.94
C ASP A 182 -9.34 14.64 7.66
N GLU A 183 -9.87 13.48 7.32
CA GLU A 183 -9.43 12.21 7.89
C GLU A 183 -8.00 11.87 7.45
N TYR A 184 -7.68 11.98 6.17
CA TYR A 184 -6.32 11.79 5.66
C TYR A 184 -5.32 12.70 6.40
N ASN A 185 -5.67 13.98 6.54
CA ASN A 185 -4.85 14.97 7.23
C ASN A 185 -4.65 14.65 8.71
N SER A 186 -5.61 13.99 9.37
CA SER A 186 -5.49 13.59 10.77
C SER A 186 -4.41 12.52 10.99
N TYR A 187 -4.15 11.68 9.99
CA TYR A 187 -3.10 10.67 10.01
C TYR A 187 -1.74 11.16 9.48
N LEU A 188 -1.70 12.29 8.75
CA LEU A 188 -0.55 12.73 7.98
C LEU A 188 0.60 13.22 8.86
N VAL A 189 1.74 12.51 8.88
CA VAL A 189 2.90 12.84 9.73
C VAL A 189 3.65 14.10 9.30
N ASN A 190 3.57 14.48 8.05
CA ASN A 190 4.27 15.63 7.48
C ASN A 190 3.36 16.85 7.25
N LYS A 191 2.13 16.82 7.76
CA LYS A 191 1.25 17.99 7.77
C LYS A 191 1.90 19.14 8.56
N ASP A 192 1.89 20.32 7.97
CA ASP A 192 2.44 21.56 8.56
C ASP A 192 3.93 21.46 8.95
N LYS A 193 4.68 20.50 8.37
CA LYS A 193 6.12 20.35 8.56
C LYS A 193 6.89 20.77 7.32
N GLN A 194 8.07 21.30 7.52
CA GLN A 194 9.02 21.51 6.43
C GLN A 194 9.53 20.15 5.95
N VAL A 195 9.39 19.89 4.65
CA VAL A 195 9.82 18.62 4.03
C VAL A 195 10.69 18.91 2.81
N TYR A 196 11.62 17.99 2.54
CA TYR A 196 12.40 18.00 1.30
C TYR A 196 11.73 17.06 0.30
N VAL A 197 11.39 17.55 -0.88
CA VAL A 197 10.90 16.74 -2.00
C VAL A 197 12.04 16.52 -2.96
N CYS A 198 12.60 15.31 -2.99
CA CYS A 198 13.64 14.95 -3.94
C CYS A 198 12.99 14.56 -5.27
N LEU A 199 13.11 15.45 -6.26
CA LEU A 199 12.62 15.22 -7.64
C LEU A 199 13.71 14.71 -8.58
N LEU A 200 14.98 14.78 -8.18
CA LEU A 200 16.13 14.36 -8.97
C LEU A 200 16.51 12.92 -8.63
N TYR A 201 16.49 12.07 -9.65
CA TYR A 201 17.08 10.74 -9.63
C TYR A 201 18.46 10.77 -10.27
N THR A 202 19.48 10.59 -9.47
CA THR A 202 20.74 10.00 -9.92
C THR A 202 20.76 8.55 -9.47
N SER A 203 21.53 7.69 -10.14
CA SER A 203 21.64 6.25 -9.89
C SER A 203 22.07 5.83 -8.48
N ASP A 204 22.28 6.77 -7.58
CA ASP A 204 22.60 6.60 -6.16
C ASP A 204 21.39 6.94 -5.29
N ALA A 205 20.37 6.09 -5.37
CA ALA A 205 19.14 6.24 -4.60
C ALA A 205 19.28 5.73 -3.16
N ALA A 206 20.24 6.25 -2.43
CA ALA A 206 20.36 5.98 -0.99
C ALA A 206 19.60 6.98 -0.11
N ASP A 207 18.81 7.91 -0.68
CA ASP A 207 18.28 9.01 0.11
C ASP A 207 16.78 9.26 -0.12
N ASP A 208 15.94 8.36 0.43
CA ASP A 208 14.53 8.67 0.71
C ASP A 208 14.42 9.61 1.93
N ARG A 209 15.10 10.75 1.88
CA ARG A 209 14.89 11.83 2.86
C ARG A 209 13.67 12.62 2.44
N ILE A 210 12.57 12.30 3.04
CA ILE A 210 11.38 13.14 3.04
C ILE A 210 11.27 13.82 4.39
#